data_9a501a425b1cb3cfd80cf5d7c35bb714
#
_entry.id   9a501a425b1cb3cfd80cf5d7c35bb714
#
_cell.length_a   1.000
_cell.length_b   1.000
_cell.length_c   1.000
_cell.angle_alpha   90.00
_cell.angle_beta   90.00
_cell.angle_gamma   90.00
#
_symmetry.space_group_name_H-M   'P 1'
#
loop_
_entity.id
_entity.type
_entity.pdbx_description
1 polymer ?
#
loop_
_entity_poly.entity_id
_entity_poly.type
_entity_poly.pdbx_seq_one_letter_code
_entity_poly.pdbx_strand_id
1 'polypeptide(L)'
;MSTFERSLSGLPGLDSMLDSIRMGDNVVWQVSSMDDYMHFVTPLYAQLRKDGKELLYMHFSGHPALLQAGDGIRVCEFDPSEGFEAFTMNVRRRIKAEGRDAFYVFDCLSDLQAAWATDLMMGNFFKVTCPYLFELNAVAYFPLLRGQHSFDAVARIQETTQLLLDVYTDNESLYINPLKVWNRYSPNMFLPHKYMEESGAFLPLKGGYEISRFYTLVDTLTTTSENQNLDSWERFITDTRRTYHREGIFTPAVEDIISHTMMSGDEKILSLLKTYFEPDDYFLVYK
;
A
#
# COMPACT_ATOMS: atom_id res chain seq x y z
N MET A 1 27.39 -1.74 2.25
CA MET A 1 25.95 -1.44 2.15
C MET A 1 25.70 -1.02 0.72
N SER A 2 24.88 -1.75 -0.02
CA SER A 2 24.46 -1.37 -1.36
C SER A 2 23.60 -0.10 -1.22
N THR A 3 24.08 1.03 -1.73
CA THR A 3 23.27 2.24 -1.84
C THR A 3 22.28 2.01 -2.97
N PHE A 4 21.01 1.81 -2.63
CA PHE A 4 19.95 1.76 -3.63
C PHE A 4 19.85 3.13 -4.32
N GLU A 5 19.77 3.09 -5.64
CA GLU A 5 19.53 4.30 -6.42
C GLU A 5 18.14 4.85 -6.10
N ARG A 6 18.05 6.13 -5.79
CA ARG A 6 16.78 6.80 -5.51
C ARG A 6 16.09 7.14 -6.83
N SER A 7 14.82 6.84 -6.88
CA SER A 7 13.91 7.32 -7.92
C SER A 7 12.94 8.31 -7.27
N LEU A 8 12.57 9.36 -8.00
CA LEU A 8 11.62 10.34 -7.49
C LEU A 8 10.20 9.93 -7.89
N SER A 9 9.28 9.96 -6.94
CA SER A 9 7.85 9.69 -7.18
C SER A 9 7.14 10.79 -7.96
N GLY A 10 7.78 11.96 -8.09
CA GLY A 10 7.14 13.18 -8.57
C GLY A 10 6.38 13.95 -7.49
N LEU A 11 6.33 13.40 -6.27
CA LEU A 11 5.74 14.02 -5.09
C LEU A 11 6.83 14.18 -4.00
N PRO A 12 7.47 15.36 -3.89
CA PRO A 12 8.58 15.57 -2.94
C PRO A 12 8.19 15.26 -1.48
N GLY A 13 6.94 15.51 -1.10
CA GLY A 13 6.45 15.18 0.23
C GLY A 13 6.39 13.67 0.49
N LEU A 14 5.99 12.87 -0.51
CA LEU A 14 5.99 11.41 -0.45
C LEU A 14 7.42 10.87 -0.35
N ASP A 15 8.31 11.39 -1.19
CA ASP A 15 9.73 11.02 -1.19
C ASP A 15 10.39 11.32 0.16
N SER A 16 10.06 12.45 0.78
CA SER A 16 10.54 12.82 2.12
C SER A 16 9.98 11.88 3.20
N MET A 17 8.69 11.56 3.13
CA MET A 17 8.01 10.67 4.08
C MET A 17 8.58 9.25 4.04
N LEU A 18 8.82 8.69 2.85
CA LEU A 18 9.26 7.31 2.64
C LEU A 18 10.78 7.13 2.54
N ASP A 19 11.58 8.18 2.67
CA ASP A 19 13.00 8.17 2.29
C ASP A 19 13.19 7.74 0.82
N SER A 20 12.37 8.30 -0.06
CA SER A 20 12.29 8.13 -1.52
C SER A 20 11.77 6.76 -1.99
N ILE A 21 11.17 6.75 -3.15
CA ILE A 21 11.03 5.53 -3.95
C ILE A 21 12.42 5.14 -4.44
N ARG A 22 12.73 3.85 -4.45
CA ARG A 22 14.04 3.32 -4.84
C ARG A 22 13.90 2.40 -6.04
N MET A 23 14.93 2.35 -6.84
CA MET A 23 15.01 1.35 -7.90
C MET A 23 14.91 -0.06 -7.29
N GLY A 24 14.05 -0.89 -7.89
CA GLY A 24 13.67 -2.19 -7.37
C GLY A 24 12.37 -2.20 -6.52
N ASP A 25 11.78 -1.05 -6.20
CA ASP A 25 10.56 -1.00 -5.41
C ASP A 25 9.33 -1.51 -6.17
N ASN A 26 8.65 -2.46 -5.57
CA ASN A 26 7.28 -2.84 -5.89
C ASN A 26 6.38 -2.12 -4.87
N VAL A 27 5.62 -1.16 -5.35
CA VAL A 27 4.77 -0.28 -4.52
C VAL A 27 3.31 -0.67 -4.72
N VAL A 28 2.68 -1.16 -3.67
CA VAL A 28 1.25 -1.47 -3.68
C VAL A 28 0.48 -0.31 -3.06
N TRP A 29 -0.46 0.21 -3.81
CA TRP A 29 -1.40 1.25 -3.42
C TRP A 29 -2.75 0.62 -3.13
N GLN A 30 -3.11 0.50 -1.87
CA GLN A 30 -4.45 0.08 -1.47
C GLN A 30 -5.35 1.31 -1.46
N VAL A 31 -6.29 1.35 -2.39
CA VAL A 31 -7.10 2.54 -2.70
C VAL A 31 -8.60 2.21 -2.66
N SER A 32 -9.45 3.23 -2.53
CA SER A 32 -10.91 3.05 -2.62
C SER A 32 -11.41 3.14 -4.06
N SER A 33 -10.68 3.86 -4.93
CA SER A 33 -11.00 4.03 -6.34
C SER A 33 -9.75 4.13 -7.20
N MET A 34 -9.88 3.94 -8.51
CA MET A 34 -8.75 4.14 -9.42
C MET A 34 -8.39 5.63 -9.55
N ASP A 35 -9.29 6.55 -9.27
CA ASP A 35 -9.00 7.99 -9.22
C ASP A 35 -8.01 8.29 -8.07
N ASP A 36 -8.15 7.63 -6.91
CA ASP A 36 -7.18 7.74 -5.81
C ASP A 36 -5.78 7.28 -6.23
N TYR A 37 -5.71 6.20 -7.02
CA TYR A 37 -4.43 5.71 -7.56
C TYR A 37 -3.77 6.70 -8.50
N MET A 38 -4.55 7.40 -9.31
CA MET A 38 -4.04 8.39 -10.27
C MET A 38 -3.37 9.59 -9.60
N HIS A 39 -3.67 9.90 -8.34
CA HIS A 39 -2.93 10.89 -7.55
C HIS A 39 -1.43 10.57 -7.44
N PHE A 40 -1.04 9.31 -7.58
CA PHE A 40 0.37 8.87 -7.50
C PHE A 40 0.96 8.53 -8.86
N VAL A 41 0.15 8.04 -9.78
CA VAL A 41 0.57 7.69 -11.15
C VAL A 41 0.89 8.94 -11.96
N THR A 42 0.04 9.96 -11.90
CA THR A 42 0.22 11.21 -12.67
C THR A 42 1.52 11.94 -12.33
N PRO A 43 1.88 12.15 -11.05
CA PRO A 43 3.17 12.76 -10.70
C PRO A 43 4.38 11.91 -11.07
N LEU A 44 4.29 10.57 -10.88
CA LEU A 44 5.34 9.65 -11.32
C LEU A 44 5.61 9.79 -12.82
N TYR A 45 4.56 9.73 -13.63
CA TYR A 45 4.68 9.92 -15.07
C TYR A 45 5.31 11.27 -15.42
N ALA A 46 4.85 12.37 -14.82
CA ALA A 46 5.40 13.70 -15.05
C ALA A 46 6.89 13.78 -14.69
N GLN A 47 7.32 13.08 -13.63
CA GLN A 47 8.72 13.00 -13.24
C GLN A 47 9.54 12.19 -14.23
N LEU A 48 9.07 11.00 -14.61
CA LEU A 48 9.75 10.15 -15.59
C LEU A 48 9.94 10.84 -16.95
N ARG A 49 8.94 11.58 -17.39
CA ARG A 49 9.01 12.38 -18.60
C ARG A 49 10.11 13.46 -18.52
N LYS A 50 10.24 14.16 -17.38
CA LYS A 50 11.34 15.11 -17.14
C LYS A 50 12.71 14.44 -17.20
N ASP A 51 12.79 13.20 -16.71
CA ASP A 51 14.01 12.42 -16.66
C ASP A 51 14.31 11.70 -18.00
N GLY A 52 13.47 11.88 -19.03
CA GLY A 52 13.60 11.22 -20.32
C GLY A 52 13.41 9.71 -20.29
N LYS A 53 12.67 9.19 -19.27
CA LYS A 53 12.37 7.79 -19.07
C LYS A 53 10.97 7.45 -19.57
N GLU A 54 10.81 6.22 -20.07
CA GLU A 54 9.50 5.69 -20.46
C GLU A 54 8.77 5.07 -19.27
N LEU A 55 7.43 5.17 -19.29
CA LEU A 55 6.51 4.46 -18.42
C LEU A 55 5.83 3.33 -19.21
N LEU A 56 5.91 2.11 -18.68
CA LEU A 56 5.21 0.95 -19.23
C LEU A 56 3.88 0.77 -18.47
N TYR A 57 2.79 1.00 -19.17
CA TYR A 57 1.46 0.75 -18.63
C TYR A 57 1.00 -0.66 -19.00
N MET A 58 0.83 -1.49 -17.99
CA MET A 58 0.40 -2.89 -18.09
C MET A 58 -1.13 -2.92 -18.03
N HIS A 59 -1.76 -2.76 -19.18
CA HIS A 59 -3.22 -2.66 -19.35
C HIS A 59 -3.85 -4.05 -19.46
N PHE A 60 -4.96 -4.25 -18.74
CA PHE A 60 -5.74 -5.48 -18.79
C PHE A 60 -6.99 -5.28 -19.63
N SER A 61 -7.15 -6.12 -20.67
CA SER A 61 -8.31 -6.03 -21.56
C SER A 61 -9.63 -6.13 -20.79
N GLY A 62 -10.60 -5.36 -21.26
CA GLY A 62 -11.93 -5.29 -20.64
C GLY A 62 -12.13 -4.09 -19.73
N HIS A 63 -11.09 -3.32 -19.44
CA HIS A 63 -11.15 -2.10 -18.65
C HIS A 63 -10.96 -0.84 -19.50
N PRO A 64 -11.53 0.30 -19.11
CA PRO A 64 -11.11 1.60 -19.63
C PRO A 64 -9.64 1.83 -19.28
N ALA A 65 -8.82 2.18 -20.28
CA ALA A 65 -7.41 2.44 -20.02
C ALA A 65 -7.22 3.68 -19.13
N LEU A 66 -6.43 3.56 -18.08
CA LEU A 66 -6.06 4.66 -17.19
C LEU A 66 -5.12 5.66 -17.88
N LEU A 67 -4.26 5.16 -18.74
CA LEU A 67 -3.27 5.91 -19.47
C LEU A 67 -3.37 5.60 -20.98
N GLN A 68 -3.15 6.61 -21.80
CA GLN A 68 -3.12 6.45 -23.26
C GLN A 68 -1.68 6.37 -23.75
N ALA A 69 -1.45 5.61 -24.83
CA ALA A 69 -0.15 5.52 -25.46
C ALA A 69 0.28 6.88 -26.04
N GLY A 70 1.56 7.18 -25.91
CA GLY A 70 2.17 8.42 -26.43
C GLY A 70 2.96 9.16 -25.36
N ASP A 71 3.80 10.10 -25.80
CA ASP A 71 4.56 11.03 -24.97
C ASP A 71 5.32 10.40 -23.78
N GLY A 72 5.99 9.26 -24.04
CA GLY A 72 6.74 8.52 -23.01
C GLY A 72 5.92 7.47 -22.27
N ILE A 73 4.68 7.19 -22.69
CA ILE A 73 3.88 6.07 -22.18
C ILE A 73 3.77 5.00 -23.27
N ARG A 74 4.14 3.77 -22.93
CA ARG A 74 3.96 2.61 -23.78
C ARG A 74 2.97 1.66 -23.13
N VAL A 75 1.84 1.44 -23.81
CA VAL A 75 0.78 0.54 -23.35
C VAL A 75 1.11 -0.90 -23.76
N CYS A 76 1.02 -1.82 -22.81
CA CYS A 76 1.19 -3.26 -23.00
C CYS A 76 -0.12 -3.95 -22.63
N GLU A 77 -0.79 -4.52 -23.64
CA GLU A 77 -2.08 -5.18 -23.49
C GLU A 77 -1.95 -6.62 -23.02
N PHE A 78 -2.77 -7.02 -22.06
CA PHE A 78 -2.87 -8.39 -21.55
C PHE A 78 -4.32 -8.81 -21.43
N ASP A 79 -4.63 -10.04 -21.79
CA ASP A 79 -5.97 -10.63 -21.65
C ASP A 79 -6.01 -11.59 -20.45
N PRO A 80 -6.66 -11.23 -19.34
CA PRO A 80 -6.78 -12.10 -18.17
C PRO A 80 -7.67 -13.33 -18.42
N SER A 81 -8.51 -13.33 -19.48
CA SER A 81 -9.38 -14.46 -19.82
C SER A 81 -8.61 -15.68 -20.33
N GLU A 82 -7.35 -15.51 -20.75
CA GLU A 82 -6.45 -16.63 -21.11
C GLU A 82 -6.10 -17.52 -19.91
N GLY A 83 -6.47 -17.11 -18.71
CA GLY A 83 -6.19 -17.82 -17.46
C GLY A 83 -4.89 -17.38 -16.78
N PHE A 84 -4.79 -17.70 -15.50
CA PHE A 84 -3.70 -17.24 -14.60
C PHE A 84 -2.30 -17.53 -15.14
N GLU A 85 -2.06 -18.75 -15.60
CA GLU A 85 -0.72 -19.18 -16.03
C GLU A 85 -0.29 -18.45 -17.29
N ALA A 86 -1.16 -18.40 -18.32
CA ALA A 86 -0.87 -17.74 -19.59
C ALA A 86 -0.67 -16.23 -19.37
N PHE A 87 -1.55 -15.59 -18.63
CA PHE A 87 -1.46 -14.18 -18.28
C PHE A 87 -0.13 -13.88 -17.56
N THR A 88 0.19 -14.62 -16.49
CA THR A 88 1.42 -14.41 -15.70
C THR A 88 2.67 -14.61 -16.54
N MET A 89 2.68 -15.63 -17.42
CA MET A 89 3.78 -15.86 -18.35
C MET A 89 3.94 -14.74 -19.38
N ASN A 90 2.82 -14.19 -19.90
CA ASN A 90 2.84 -13.08 -20.85
C ASN A 90 3.39 -11.80 -20.19
N VAL A 91 2.93 -11.47 -19.00
CA VAL A 91 3.46 -10.36 -18.19
C VAL A 91 4.97 -10.54 -17.96
N ARG A 92 5.40 -11.74 -17.52
CA ARG A 92 6.81 -12.03 -17.27
C ARG A 92 7.66 -11.94 -18.53
N ARG A 93 7.15 -12.41 -19.68
CA ARG A 93 7.86 -12.30 -20.97
C ARG A 93 8.04 -10.84 -21.36
N ARG A 94 7.03 -10.00 -21.12
CA ARG A 94 7.11 -8.56 -21.38
C ARG A 94 8.17 -7.91 -20.49
N ILE A 95 8.13 -8.15 -19.19
CA ILE A 95 9.10 -7.62 -18.23
C ILE A 95 10.53 -8.05 -18.62
N LYS A 96 10.71 -9.32 -19.02
CA LYS A 96 12.01 -9.82 -19.48
C LYS A 96 12.51 -9.10 -20.74
N ALA A 97 11.63 -8.78 -21.68
CA ALA A 97 11.98 -8.10 -22.92
C ALA A 97 12.41 -6.64 -22.69
N GLU A 98 11.85 -5.96 -21.69
CA GLU A 98 12.24 -4.59 -21.32
C GLU A 98 13.59 -4.54 -20.60
N GLY A 99 13.90 -5.57 -19.80
CA GLY A 99 15.17 -5.64 -19.07
C GLY A 99 15.18 -4.86 -17.78
N ARG A 100 16.36 -4.26 -17.47
CA ARG A 100 16.60 -3.60 -16.19
C ARG A 100 16.16 -2.14 -16.19
N ASP A 101 15.95 -1.62 -14.97
CA ASP A 101 15.76 -0.19 -14.67
C ASP A 101 14.49 0.41 -15.30
N ALA A 102 13.50 -0.44 -15.61
CA ALA A 102 12.22 -0.05 -16.18
C ALA A 102 11.21 0.43 -15.14
N PHE A 103 10.21 1.20 -15.58
CA PHE A 103 9.13 1.73 -14.75
C PHE A 103 7.79 1.20 -15.22
N TYR A 104 7.04 0.60 -14.32
CA TYR A 104 5.76 -0.03 -14.61
C TYR A 104 4.63 0.61 -13.80
N VAL A 105 3.49 0.80 -14.44
CA VAL A 105 2.20 1.03 -13.81
C VAL A 105 1.28 -0.08 -14.25
N PHE A 106 0.73 -0.80 -13.28
CA PHE A 106 -0.23 -1.86 -13.53
C PHE A 106 -1.65 -1.33 -13.48
N ASP A 107 -2.51 -1.94 -14.26
CA ASP A 107 -3.96 -1.75 -14.19
C ASP A 107 -4.55 -2.35 -12.91
N CYS A 108 -5.86 -2.18 -12.70
CA CYS A 108 -6.52 -2.66 -11.50
C CYS A 108 -6.38 -4.18 -11.33
N LEU A 109 -5.56 -4.58 -10.36
CA LEU A 109 -5.35 -6.01 -10.09
C LEU A 109 -6.58 -6.67 -9.47
N SER A 110 -7.38 -5.91 -8.73
CA SER A 110 -8.59 -6.46 -8.09
C SER A 110 -9.60 -7.00 -9.11
N ASP A 111 -9.60 -6.45 -10.32
CA ASP A 111 -10.50 -6.92 -11.39
C ASP A 111 -10.09 -8.29 -11.93
N LEU A 112 -8.83 -8.69 -11.76
CA LEU A 112 -8.36 -10.03 -12.12
C LEU A 112 -8.97 -11.14 -11.25
N GLN A 113 -9.47 -10.80 -10.05
CA GLN A 113 -10.13 -11.76 -9.18
C GLN A 113 -11.35 -12.41 -9.86
N ALA A 114 -12.12 -11.61 -10.60
CA ALA A 114 -13.27 -12.13 -11.36
C ALA A 114 -12.85 -13.10 -12.47
N ALA A 115 -11.71 -12.85 -13.12
CA ALA A 115 -11.19 -13.70 -14.18
C ALA A 115 -10.55 -15.00 -13.64
N TRP A 116 -9.97 -14.96 -12.46
CA TRP A 116 -9.20 -16.10 -11.91
C TRP A 116 -9.94 -16.89 -10.83
N ALA A 117 -11.15 -16.51 -10.48
CA ALA A 117 -12.05 -17.18 -9.54
C ALA A 117 -11.53 -17.38 -8.10
N THR A 118 -10.29 -17.01 -7.77
CA THR A 118 -9.75 -17.12 -6.40
C THR A 118 -8.78 -16.00 -6.07
N ASP A 119 -8.93 -15.50 -4.87
CA ASP A 119 -8.06 -14.49 -4.28
C ASP A 119 -6.63 -14.99 -4.04
N LEU A 120 -6.46 -16.31 -3.89
CA LEU A 120 -5.16 -16.97 -3.78
C LEU A 120 -4.27 -16.72 -5.02
N MET A 121 -4.86 -16.67 -6.22
CA MET A 121 -4.13 -16.43 -7.46
C MET A 121 -3.52 -15.03 -7.49
N MET A 122 -4.17 -14.05 -6.87
CA MET A 122 -3.62 -12.70 -6.71
C MET A 122 -2.31 -12.74 -5.90
N GLY A 123 -2.31 -13.36 -4.73
CA GLY A 123 -1.10 -13.53 -3.93
C GLY A 123 0.02 -14.29 -4.69
N ASN A 124 -0.34 -15.29 -5.49
CA ASN A 124 0.60 -16.03 -6.31
C ASN A 124 1.19 -15.19 -7.45
N PHE A 125 0.38 -14.32 -8.08
CA PHE A 125 0.88 -13.37 -9.08
C PHE A 125 1.98 -12.48 -8.50
N PHE A 126 1.75 -11.89 -7.33
CA PHE A 126 2.76 -11.06 -6.65
C PHE A 126 4.01 -11.86 -6.29
N LYS A 127 3.84 -13.08 -5.77
CA LYS A 127 4.94 -13.96 -5.38
C LYS A 127 5.87 -14.31 -6.54
N VAL A 128 5.35 -14.36 -7.75
CA VAL A 128 6.13 -14.67 -8.96
C VAL A 128 6.69 -13.40 -9.62
N THR A 129 5.92 -12.29 -9.60
CA THR A 129 6.22 -11.07 -10.36
C THR A 129 7.14 -10.12 -9.60
N CYS A 130 6.86 -9.85 -8.31
CA CYS A 130 7.58 -8.84 -7.54
C CYS A 130 9.06 -9.18 -7.31
N PRO A 131 9.47 -10.42 -6.95
CA PRO A 131 10.89 -10.74 -6.83
C PRO A 131 11.65 -10.57 -8.14
N TYR A 132 11.00 -10.88 -9.27
CA TYR A 132 11.62 -10.73 -10.59
C TYR A 132 11.80 -9.26 -10.97
N LEU A 133 10.81 -8.40 -10.70
CA LEU A 133 10.94 -6.95 -10.89
C LEU A 133 12.04 -6.36 -10.00
N PHE A 134 12.14 -6.84 -8.75
CA PHE A 134 13.19 -6.43 -7.82
C PHE A 134 14.61 -6.81 -8.35
N GLU A 135 14.79 -8.04 -8.85
CA GLU A 135 16.05 -8.49 -9.46
C GLU A 135 16.44 -7.65 -10.69
N LEU A 136 15.45 -7.18 -11.46
CA LEU A 136 15.66 -6.30 -12.60
C LEU A 136 15.84 -4.82 -12.21
N ASN A 137 15.85 -4.51 -10.92
CA ASN A 137 15.98 -3.14 -10.43
C ASN A 137 14.87 -2.21 -10.98
N ALA A 138 13.68 -2.77 -11.25
CA ALA A 138 12.54 -2.06 -11.81
C ALA A 138 11.67 -1.43 -10.72
N VAL A 139 11.03 -0.30 -11.01
CA VAL A 139 9.99 0.28 -10.16
C VAL A 139 8.63 -0.09 -10.71
N ALA A 140 7.75 -0.61 -9.86
CA ALA A 140 6.41 -1.00 -10.29
C ALA A 140 5.33 -0.53 -9.28
N TYR A 141 4.30 0.12 -9.80
CA TYR A 141 3.12 0.54 -9.06
C TYR A 141 1.97 -0.42 -9.33
N PHE A 142 1.31 -0.87 -8.27
CA PHE A 142 0.20 -1.82 -8.30
C PHE A 142 -0.98 -1.28 -7.50
N PRO A 143 -2.17 -1.06 -8.10
CA PRO A 143 -3.37 -0.71 -7.35
C PRO A 143 -4.08 -1.96 -6.84
N LEU A 144 -4.57 -1.89 -5.61
CA LEU A 144 -5.49 -2.84 -5.02
C LEU A 144 -6.72 -2.10 -4.51
N LEU A 145 -7.91 -2.53 -4.93
CA LEU A 145 -9.15 -1.96 -4.41
C LEU A 145 -9.43 -2.50 -3.00
N ARG A 146 -9.66 -1.56 -2.09
CA ARG A 146 -9.97 -1.86 -0.69
C ARG A 146 -11.22 -2.71 -0.57
N GLY A 147 -11.19 -3.67 0.36
CA GLY A 147 -12.33 -4.53 0.66
C GLY A 147 -12.64 -5.61 -0.37
N GLN A 148 -11.88 -5.71 -1.47
CA GLN A 148 -12.08 -6.76 -2.48
C GLN A 148 -11.22 -8.00 -2.24
N HIS A 149 -10.23 -7.93 -1.37
CA HIS A 149 -9.31 -9.04 -1.10
C HIS A 149 -9.39 -9.52 0.33
N SER A 150 -9.22 -10.82 0.53
CA SER A 150 -9.09 -11.41 1.85
C SER A 150 -7.82 -10.92 2.55
N PHE A 151 -7.85 -10.96 3.88
CA PHE A 151 -6.68 -10.66 4.69
C PHE A 151 -5.45 -11.50 4.28
N ASP A 152 -5.66 -12.80 4.01
CA ASP A 152 -4.57 -13.71 3.63
C ASP A 152 -3.94 -13.35 2.28
N ALA A 153 -4.74 -12.87 1.32
CA ALA A 153 -4.22 -12.41 0.03
C ALA A 153 -3.39 -11.13 0.20
N VAL A 154 -3.91 -10.16 0.96
CA VAL A 154 -3.19 -8.89 1.24
C VAL A 154 -1.90 -9.18 2.02
N ALA A 155 -1.91 -10.07 3.00
CA ALA A 155 -0.72 -10.48 3.75
C ALA A 155 0.35 -11.09 2.84
N ARG A 156 -0.02 -11.96 1.89
CA ARG A 156 0.91 -12.53 0.88
C ARG A 156 1.49 -11.46 -0.04
N ILE A 157 0.69 -10.48 -0.45
CA ILE A 157 1.14 -9.34 -1.24
C ILE A 157 2.15 -8.53 -0.42
N GLN A 158 1.82 -8.25 0.84
CA GLN A 158 2.71 -7.54 1.76
C GLN A 158 4.06 -8.25 1.93
N GLU A 159 4.10 -9.57 1.99
CA GLU A 159 5.35 -10.34 2.12
C GLU A 159 6.32 -10.08 0.96
N THR A 160 5.81 -9.93 -0.25
CA THR A 160 6.60 -9.89 -1.49
C THR A 160 6.94 -8.50 -2.00
N THR A 161 6.24 -7.47 -1.54
CA THR A 161 6.42 -6.08 -1.98
C THR A 161 7.35 -5.30 -1.06
N GLN A 162 7.97 -4.23 -1.55
CA GLN A 162 8.82 -3.35 -0.74
C GLN A 162 8.01 -2.30 -0.01
N LEU A 163 6.93 -1.81 -0.63
CA LEU A 163 6.03 -0.83 -0.05
C LEU A 163 4.58 -1.31 -0.17
N LEU A 164 3.83 -1.18 0.92
CA LEU A 164 2.36 -1.29 0.94
C LEU A 164 1.81 -0.03 1.61
N LEU A 165 1.11 0.77 0.84
CA LEU A 165 0.63 2.08 1.24
C LEU A 165 -0.90 2.09 1.16
N ASP A 166 -1.52 2.35 2.29
CA ASP A 166 -2.97 2.42 2.40
C ASP A 166 -3.44 3.86 2.23
N VAL A 167 -4.26 4.13 1.22
CA VAL A 167 -4.67 5.47 0.82
C VAL A 167 -6.13 5.68 1.15
N TYR A 168 -6.43 6.79 1.79
CA TYR A 168 -7.78 7.19 2.17
C TYR A 168 -8.06 8.58 1.64
N THR A 169 -9.21 8.76 1.02
CA THR A 169 -9.68 10.06 0.53
C THR A 169 -11.02 10.40 1.19
N ASP A 170 -11.10 11.58 1.78
CA ASP A 170 -12.31 12.16 2.33
C ASP A 170 -12.51 13.53 1.68
N ASN A 171 -13.58 13.70 0.89
CA ASN A 171 -14.03 14.87 0.14
C ASN A 171 -12.95 15.92 -0.25
N GLU A 172 -12.09 16.33 0.66
CA GLU A 172 -11.08 17.38 0.47
C GLU A 172 -9.70 16.98 1.01
N SER A 173 -9.54 15.76 1.54
CA SER A 173 -8.31 15.35 2.22
C SER A 173 -7.82 13.99 1.75
N LEU A 174 -6.57 13.92 1.37
CA LEU A 174 -5.87 12.70 1.02
C LEU A 174 -4.97 12.27 2.19
N TYR A 175 -5.07 11.02 2.60
CA TYR A 175 -4.25 10.43 3.65
C TYR A 175 -3.51 9.21 3.13
N ILE A 176 -2.30 9.00 3.64
CA ILE A 176 -1.53 7.77 3.42
C ILE A 176 -1.20 7.16 4.77
N ASN A 177 -1.48 5.87 4.93
CA ASN A 177 -1.07 5.06 6.06
C ASN A 177 -0.09 3.98 5.57
N PRO A 178 1.22 4.11 5.77
CA PRO A 178 2.18 3.10 5.36
C PRO A 178 2.06 1.84 6.21
N LEU A 179 1.66 0.73 5.58
CA LEU A 179 1.53 -0.58 6.25
C LEU A 179 2.84 -1.39 6.17
N LYS A 180 3.64 -1.16 5.12
CA LYS A 180 4.97 -1.73 4.96
C LYS A 180 5.88 -0.73 4.28
N VAL A 181 7.06 -0.54 4.85
CA VAL A 181 8.18 0.21 4.26
C VAL A 181 9.46 -0.59 4.50
N TRP A 182 10.01 -1.18 3.44
CA TRP A 182 11.14 -2.10 3.56
C TRP A 182 12.48 -1.38 3.50
N ASN A 183 13.37 -1.73 4.43
CA ASN A 183 14.81 -1.37 4.45
C ASN A 183 15.11 0.14 4.33
N ARG A 184 14.25 0.99 4.93
CA ARG A 184 14.45 2.45 4.99
C ARG A 184 13.78 3.01 6.22
N TYR A 185 14.17 4.22 6.57
CA TYR A 185 13.64 4.88 7.76
C TYR A 185 13.54 6.39 7.52
N SER A 186 12.39 6.94 7.89
CA SER A 186 12.23 8.36 8.17
C SER A 186 11.42 8.53 9.46
N PRO A 187 11.58 9.65 10.19
CA PRO A 187 10.82 9.88 11.39
C PRO A 187 9.31 9.84 11.13
N ASN A 188 8.57 9.08 11.95
CA ASN A 188 7.11 8.94 11.89
C ASN A 188 6.55 8.29 10.60
N MET A 189 7.38 7.62 9.76
CA MET A 189 6.94 7.08 8.47
C MET A 189 5.77 6.09 8.57
N PHE A 190 5.59 5.44 9.71
CA PHE A 190 4.49 4.49 9.94
C PHE A 190 3.24 5.10 10.57
N LEU A 191 3.25 6.40 10.87
CA LEU A 191 2.02 7.09 11.23
C LEU A 191 1.16 7.36 10.00
N PRO A 192 -0.16 7.54 10.15
CA PRO A 192 -0.97 8.11 9.09
C PRO A 192 -0.50 9.53 8.78
N HIS A 193 -0.42 9.86 7.50
CA HIS A 193 -0.03 11.19 7.02
C HIS A 193 -1.15 11.83 6.23
N LYS A 194 -1.37 13.11 6.45
CA LYS A 194 -2.28 13.93 5.65
C LYS A 194 -1.50 14.70 4.59
N TYR A 195 -1.99 14.67 3.36
CA TYR A 195 -1.46 15.51 2.28
C TYR A 195 -1.90 16.96 2.45
N MET A 196 -0.96 17.86 2.30
CA MET A 196 -1.16 19.31 2.38
C MET A 196 -0.93 19.91 0.99
N GLU A 197 -2.00 20.25 0.29
CA GLU A 197 -1.95 20.76 -1.10
C GLU A 197 -1.06 22.01 -1.23
N GLU A 198 -1.15 22.95 -0.29
CA GLU A 198 -0.40 24.22 -0.31
C GLU A 198 1.11 24.02 -0.34
N SER A 199 1.62 23.01 0.38
CA SER A 199 3.06 22.74 0.51
C SER A 199 3.52 21.51 -0.27
N GLY A 200 2.59 20.67 -0.77
CA GLY A 200 2.91 19.38 -1.35
C GLY A 200 3.51 18.37 -0.36
N ALA A 201 3.39 18.63 0.95
CA ALA A 201 3.96 17.80 2.00
C ALA A 201 2.95 16.77 2.52
N PHE A 202 3.45 15.61 2.95
CA PHE A 202 2.70 14.65 3.76
C PHE A 202 3.08 14.84 5.23
N LEU A 203 2.14 15.31 6.05
CA LEU A 203 2.38 15.58 7.46
C LEU A 203 1.83 14.44 8.33
N PRO A 204 2.65 13.89 9.26
CA PRO A 204 2.20 12.84 10.15
C PRO A 204 1.13 13.36 11.13
N LEU A 205 0.06 12.57 11.30
CA LEU A 205 -0.95 12.85 12.32
C LEU A 205 -0.37 12.52 13.70
N LYS A 206 -0.28 13.50 14.58
CA LYS A 206 0.31 13.34 15.93
C LYS A 206 -0.67 13.64 17.05
N GLY A 207 -1.73 14.37 16.75
CA GLY A 207 -2.76 14.73 17.73
C GLY A 207 -3.77 13.60 17.93
N GLY A 208 -4.14 13.28 19.17
CA GLY A 208 -5.12 12.23 19.46
C GLY A 208 -6.46 12.46 18.74
N TYR A 209 -6.90 13.71 18.61
CA TYR A 209 -8.10 14.06 17.87
C TYR A 209 -7.98 13.78 16.36
N GLU A 210 -6.86 14.13 15.75
CA GLU A 210 -6.60 13.88 14.31
C GLU A 210 -6.51 12.39 14.02
N ILE A 211 -5.83 11.65 14.86
CA ILE A 211 -5.71 10.20 14.78
C ILE A 211 -7.09 9.54 14.94
N SER A 212 -7.86 9.93 15.93
CA SER A 212 -9.22 9.40 16.14
C SER A 212 -10.13 9.69 14.93
N ARG A 213 -10.07 10.91 14.39
CA ARG A 213 -10.84 11.27 13.19
C ARG A 213 -10.42 10.46 11.98
N PHE A 214 -9.12 10.23 11.80
CA PHE A 214 -8.60 9.38 10.73
C PHE A 214 -9.14 7.95 10.85
N TYR A 215 -9.08 7.33 12.03
CA TYR A 215 -9.61 5.97 12.21
C TYR A 215 -11.13 5.90 12.08
N THR A 216 -11.87 6.95 12.39
CA THR A 216 -13.30 7.02 12.06
C THR A 216 -13.53 6.99 10.55
N LEU A 217 -12.69 7.68 9.78
CA LEU A 217 -12.71 7.63 8.32
C LEU A 217 -12.38 6.23 7.81
N VAL A 218 -11.31 5.63 8.32
CA VAL A 218 -10.91 4.23 8.01
C VAL A 218 -12.08 3.29 8.26
N ASP A 219 -12.74 3.43 9.41
CA ASP A 219 -13.90 2.61 9.78
C ASP A 219 -15.04 2.73 8.77
N THR A 220 -15.37 3.95 8.39
CA THR A 220 -16.43 4.22 7.41
C THR A 220 -16.14 3.57 6.05
N LEU A 221 -14.87 3.58 5.61
CA LEU A 221 -14.46 3.07 4.30
C LEU A 221 -14.13 1.57 4.28
N THR A 222 -13.88 0.96 5.43
CA THR A 222 -13.45 -0.44 5.52
C THR A 222 -14.49 -1.38 6.14
N THR A 223 -15.68 -0.89 6.46
CA THR A 223 -16.73 -1.71 7.06
C THR A 223 -17.16 -2.83 6.13
N THR A 224 -16.68 -4.03 6.42
CA THR A 224 -17.13 -5.27 5.76
C THR A 224 -18.21 -5.95 6.58
N SER A 225 -19.01 -6.84 5.96
CA SER A 225 -20.08 -7.56 6.64
C SER A 225 -19.61 -8.37 7.86
N GLU A 226 -18.38 -8.82 7.90
CA GLU A 226 -17.79 -9.58 9.00
C GLU A 226 -17.46 -8.72 10.23
N ASN A 227 -17.22 -7.42 10.02
CA ASN A 227 -16.80 -6.48 11.07
C ASN A 227 -17.82 -5.40 11.39
N GLN A 228 -19.06 -5.51 10.91
CA GLN A 228 -20.11 -4.48 11.08
C GLN A 228 -20.45 -4.15 12.53
N ASN A 229 -20.15 -5.06 13.47
CA ASN A 229 -20.48 -4.92 14.89
C ASN A 229 -19.32 -4.38 15.75
N LEU A 230 -18.12 -4.17 15.16
CA LEU A 230 -16.96 -3.68 15.88
C LEU A 230 -16.73 -2.20 15.56
N ASP A 231 -16.46 -1.39 16.57
CA ASP A 231 -16.01 -0.02 16.31
C ASP A 231 -14.56 0.01 15.77
N SER A 232 -14.10 1.17 15.28
CA SER A 232 -12.78 1.30 14.64
C SER A 232 -11.62 0.93 15.56
N TRP A 233 -11.77 1.18 16.86
CA TRP A 233 -10.77 0.81 17.86
C TRP A 233 -10.76 -0.69 18.15
N GLU A 234 -11.91 -1.30 18.24
CA GLU A 234 -12.02 -2.75 18.42
C GLU A 234 -11.42 -3.50 17.25
N ARG A 235 -11.63 -3.02 16.03
CA ARG A 235 -10.96 -3.58 14.83
C ARG A 235 -9.45 -3.40 14.87
N PHE A 236 -8.99 -2.19 15.14
CA PHE A 236 -7.57 -1.90 15.26
C PHE A 236 -6.89 -2.83 16.28
N ILE A 237 -7.48 -3.00 17.46
CA ILE A 237 -6.95 -3.88 18.50
C ILE A 237 -7.00 -5.35 18.06
N THR A 238 -8.08 -5.78 17.41
CA THR A 238 -8.23 -7.16 16.93
C THR A 238 -7.18 -7.48 15.85
N ASP A 239 -6.96 -6.58 14.90
CA ASP A 239 -5.97 -6.75 13.85
C ASP A 239 -4.54 -6.68 14.40
N THR A 240 -4.29 -5.78 15.35
CA THR A 240 -3.02 -5.69 16.08
C THR A 240 -2.72 -6.98 16.83
N ARG A 241 -3.68 -7.52 17.59
CA ARG A 241 -3.55 -8.80 18.30
C ARG A 241 -3.26 -9.94 17.33
N ARG A 242 -3.99 -10.02 16.22
CA ARG A 242 -3.78 -11.05 15.19
C ARG A 242 -2.37 -10.97 14.61
N THR A 243 -1.88 -9.77 14.30
CA THR A 243 -0.53 -9.55 13.80
C THR A 243 0.52 -9.91 14.83
N TYR A 244 0.33 -9.51 16.07
CA TYR A 244 1.23 -9.86 17.17
C TYR A 244 1.33 -11.37 17.41
N HIS A 245 0.19 -12.07 17.45
CA HIS A 245 0.19 -13.53 17.61
C HIS A 245 0.84 -14.28 16.45
N ARG A 246 0.77 -13.70 15.24
CA ARG A 246 1.40 -14.29 14.05
C ARG A 246 2.89 -14.02 13.95
N GLU A 247 3.31 -12.80 14.25
CA GLU A 247 4.65 -12.29 13.98
C GLU A 247 5.51 -12.07 15.24
N GLY A 248 4.90 -12.08 16.40
CA GLY A 248 5.56 -11.87 17.70
C GLY A 248 6.03 -10.44 17.94
N ILE A 249 5.67 -9.50 17.08
CA ILE A 249 6.07 -8.09 17.17
C ILE A 249 4.89 -7.16 16.89
N PHE A 250 4.89 -5.99 17.52
CA PHE A 250 4.07 -4.88 17.10
C PHE A 250 4.76 -4.11 15.97
N THR A 251 3.99 -3.58 15.02
CA THR A 251 4.55 -2.64 14.08
C THR A 251 4.88 -1.32 14.81
N PRO A 252 5.90 -0.55 14.39
CA PRO A 252 6.22 0.73 15.03
C PRO A 252 5.02 1.71 15.09
N ALA A 253 4.14 1.70 14.08
CA ALA A 253 2.92 2.50 14.10
C ALA A 253 1.96 2.10 15.23
N VAL A 254 1.82 0.79 15.47
CA VAL A 254 0.99 0.26 16.55
C VAL A 254 1.57 0.61 17.91
N GLU A 255 2.87 0.47 18.09
CA GLU A 255 3.57 0.87 19.33
C GLU A 255 3.39 2.36 19.62
N ASP A 256 3.55 3.22 18.62
CA ASP A 256 3.38 4.67 18.74
C ASP A 256 1.94 5.04 19.12
N ILE A 257 0.95 4.43 18.46
CA ILE A 257 -0.48 4.69 18.74
C ILE A 257 -0.86 4.20 20.14
N ILE A 258 -0.46 2.99 20.51
CA ILE A 258 -0.74 2.43 21.85
C ILE A 258 -0.07 3.31 22.91
N SER A 259 1.20 3.66 22.75
CA SER A 259 1.95 4.49 23.69
C SER A 259 1.29 5.86 23.84
N HIS A 260 0.92 6.52 22.74
CA HIS A 260 0.27 7.82 22.77
C HIS A 260 -1.11 7.77 23.44
N THR A 261 -1.89 6.75 23.16
CA THR A 261 -3.20 6.54 23.74
C THR A 261 -3.13 6.25 25.24
N MET A 262 -2.14 5.45 25.66
CA MET A 262 -1.92 5.19 27.08
C MET A 262 -1.46 6.42 27.85
N MET A 263 -0.63 7.27 27.23
CA MET A 263 -0.22 8.54 27.81
C MET A 263 -1.37 9.55 27.93
N SER A 264 -2.36 9.49 27.04
CA SER A 264 -3.55 10.35 27.10
C SER A 264 -4.57 9.94 28.18
N GLY A 265 -4.42 8.73 28.76
CA GLY A 265 -5.30 8.24 29.82
C GLY A 265 -6.72 7.89 29.35
N ASP A 266 -6.91 7.54 28.08
CA ASP A 266 -8.21 7.18 27.54
C ASP A 266 -8.68 5.84 28.14
N GLU A 267 -9.61 5.91 29.10
CA GLU A 267 -10.12 4.76 29.83
C GLU A 267 -10.82 3.75 28.92
N LYS A 268 -11.44 4.19 27.81
CA LYS A 268 -12.12 3.30 26.87
C LYS A 268 -11.10 2.41 26.17
N ILE A 269 -10.00 2.97 25.72
CA ILE A 269 -8.94 2.23 25.04
C ILE A 269 -8.18 1.32 26.02
N LEU A 270 -7.92 1.79 27.24
CA LEU A 270 -7.35 0.96 28.29
C LEU A 270 -8.25 -0.24 28.62
N SER A 271 -9.57 -0.04 28.63
CA SER A 271 -10.55 -1.13 28.85
C SER A 271 -10.54 -2.12 27.69
N LEU A 272 -10.47 -1.64 26.45
CA LEU A 272 -10.39 -2.49 25.26
C LEU A 272 -9.08 -3.31 25.23
N LEU A 273 -7.95 -2.67 25.51
CA LEU A 273 -6.67 -3.36 25.66
C LEU A 273 -6.77 -4.49 26.71
N LYS A 274 -7.40 -4.22 27.86
CA LYS A 274 -7.64 -5.23 28.91
C LYS A 274 -8.53 -6.39 28.49
N THR A 275 -9.44 -6.17 27.57
CA THR A 275 -10.37 -7.19 27.11
C THR A 275 -9.73 -8.12 26.07
N TYR A 276 -8.84 -7.59 25.23
CA TYR A 276 -8.33 -8.32 24.07
C TYR A 276 -6.91 -8.84 24.21
N PHE A 277 -6.14 -8.33 25.17
CA PHE A 277 -4.78 -8.83 25.44
C PHE A 277 -4.77 -9.62 26.75
N GLU A 278 -4.13 -10.78 26.74
CA GLU A 278 -3.86 -11.54 27.95
C GLU A 278 -2.92 -10.75 28.88
N PRO A 279 -2.94 -11.01 30.21
CA PRO A 279 -2.09 -10.30 31.17
C PRO A 279 -0.61 -10.29 30.81
N ASP A 280 -0.11 -11.35 30.19
CA ASP A 280 1.29 -11.48 29.76
C ASP A 280 1.61 -10.59 28.53
N ASP A 281 0.64 -10.33 27.65
CA ASP A 281 0.77 -9.41 26.52
C ASP A 281 0.84 -7.95 26.99
N TYR A 282 0.28 -7.65 28.16
CA TYR A 282 0.28 -6.32 28.79
C TYR A 282 1.67 -5.80 29.11
N PHE A 283 2.57 -6.68 29.51
CA PHE A 283 3.95 -6.30 29.88
C PHE A 283 4.77 -5.84 28.68
N LEU A 284 4.41 -6.23 27.48
CA LEU A 284 5.09 -5.82 26.26
C LEU A 284 4.67 -4.41 25.81
N VAL A 285 3.46 -3.99 26.16
CA VAL A 285 2.94 -2.64 25.82
C VAL A 285 3.38 -1.60 26.87
N TYR A 286 3.68 -2.02 28.11
CA TYR A 286 4.07 -1.13 29.20
C TYR A 286 5.60 -0.95 29.39
N LYS A 287 6.43 -1.63 28.58
CA LYS A 287 7.88 -1.43 28.56
C LYS A 287 8.31 -0.39 27.57
#